data_bfceb882e67d4f9fb22fb25d5b280baa
#
_entry.id   bfceb882e67d4f9fb22fb25d5b280baa
#
_cell.length_a   1.000
_cell.length_b   1.000
_cell.length_c   1.000
_cell.angle_alpha   90.00
_cell.angle_beta   90.00
_cell.angle_gamma   90.00
#
_symmetry.space_group_name_H-M   'P 1'
#
loop_
_entity.id
_entity.type
_entity.pdbx_description
1 polymer ?
#
loop_
_entity_poly.entity_id
_entity_poly.type
_entity_poly.pdbx_seq_one_letter_code
_entity_poly.pdbx_strand_id
1 'polypeptide(L)'
;MVKKRTQKSGKAAERAELQRKLDRLHADEKTPKNSSSWLKKAMLCTTLLILVQTALCLGVAEYMWQKQNPDKPSPFLVALLDGSDAAQKELQEHWQSLTSAVRAKQRGGEVEAAERSVQQDSSAAAAKSVPPVPKLAERGSDQEALRADFSAILAQKSPDCSVFLLRPREEKEPLLYQSHAIQPASMIKLFILAYAMQQAKDGTLSLAEPLSITEANIVGGAGQLNWYDRGKQLTIEQLLERMITDSDNTATNILIDRLGIENIDGYIRQKGYADTRLQHKMMLSNQGRPNLSSVKDIGTLLSLIYRGECVDYEHDKKMLQILSRQKDKDCLPSALPAFLVANKTGEITGVYADGGIAWSDAGDLILVVMDENCRDRQETIALFQRIAQRAAASL
;
A
#
# COMPACT_ATOMS: atom_id res chain seq x y z
N MET A 1 32.22 36.66 58.63
CA MET A 1 32.49 35.25 58.14
C MET A 1 31.41 34.23 58.49
N VAL A 2 30.36 34.56 59.21
CA VAL A 2 29.32 33.60 59.65
C VAL A 2 28.24 33.30 58.60
N LYS A 3 27.85 34.22 57.66
CA LYS A 3 26.79 34.03 56.65
C LYS A 3 27.15 33.09 55.51
N LYS A 4 28.42 32.73 55.26
CA LYS A 4 28.79 31.78 54.17
C LYS A 4 28.80 30.30 54.62
N ARG A 5 28.77 29.99 55.89
CA ARG A 5 28.74 28.62 56.42
C ARG A 5 27.30 28.00 56.41
N THR A 6 26.30 28.81 56.69
CA THR A 6 24.89 28.33 56.73
C THR A 6 24.31 27.99 55.35
N GLN A 7 24.77 28.68 54.28
CA GLN A 7 24.31 28.42 52.93
C GLN A 7 24.90 27.15 52.27
N LYS A 8 26.10 26.70 52.72
CA LYS A 8 26.71 25.44 52.28
C LYS A 8 26.07 24.22 52.92
N SER A 9 25.62 24.34 54.19
CA SER A 9 24.96 23.25 54.91
C SER A 9 23.54 22.96 54.37
N GLY A 10 22.79 23.97 53.95
CA GLY A 10 21.46 23.79 53.36
C GLY A 10 21.48 23.06 52.02
N LYS A 11 22.41 23.41 51.12
CA LYS A 11 22.56 22.73 49.82
C LYS A 11 23.06 21.28 49.92
N ALA A 12 23.83 20.95 50.97
CA ALA A 12 24.26 19.58 51.20
C ALA A 12 23.13 18.70 51.74
N ALA A 13 22.24 19.26 52.58
CA ALA A 13 21.07 18.57 53.09
C ALA A 13 20.05 18.32 51.98
N GLU A 14 19.82 19.31 51.11
CA GLU A 14 18.92 19.22 49.95
C GLU A 14 19.41 18.17 48.93
N ARG A 15 20.74 18.13 48.66
CA ARG A 15 21.33 17.08 47.83
C ARG A 15 21.19 15.68 48.43
N ALA A 16 21.36 15.55 49.73
CA ALA A 16 21.20 14.26 50.41
C ALA A 16 19.74 13.78 50.40
N GLU A 17 18.77 14.70 50.43
CA GLU A 17 17.35 14.38 50.33
C GLU A 17 16.95 14.00 48.92
N LEU A 18 17.47 14.70 47.90
CA LEU A 18 17.28 14.33 46.50
C LEU A 18 17.89 12.95 46.19
N GLN A 19 19.09 12.67 46.73
CA GLN A 19 19.73 11.36 46.54
C GLN A 19 18.91 10.24 47.19
N ARG A 20 18.35 10.44 48.39
CA ARG A 20 17.46 9.45 49.01
C ARG A 20 16.14 9.25 48.26
N LYS A 21 15.58 10.29 47.59
CA LYS A 21 14.43 10.17 46.71
C LYS A 21 14.77 9.38 45.43
N LEU A 22 15.96 9.63 44.84
CA LEU A 22 16.45 8.89 43.69
C LEU A 22 16.68 7.40 44.03
N ASP A 23 17.31 7.14 45.20
CA ASP A 23 17.57 5.76 45.65
C ASP A 23 16.25 4.98 45.92
N ARG A 24 15.19 5.67 46.41
CA ARG A 24 13.85 5.07 46.55
C ARG A 24 13.21 4.77 45.21
N LEU A 25 13.30 5.65 44.22
CA LEU A 25 12.79 5.42 42.85
C LEU A 25 13.52 4.25 42.17
N HIS A 26 14.84 4.10 42.39
CA HIS A 26 15.62 2.95 41.89
C HIS A 26 15.40 1.65 42.69
N ALA A 27 14.90 1.71 43.92
CA ALA A 27 14.54 0.53 44.71
C ALA A 27 13.17 -0.05 44.26
N ASP A 28 12.24 0.79 43.81
CA ASP A 28 10.94 0.37 43.26
C ASP A 28 11.08 -0.21 41.86
N GLU A 29 12.16 0.03 41.12
CA GLU A 29 12.45 -0.58 39.81
C GLU A 29 13.01 -2.01 39.88
N LYS A 30 13.38 -2.51 41.04
CA LYS A 30 13.98 -3.85 41.22
C LYS A 30 13.02 -4.86 41.82
N THR A 31 11.85 -5.09 41.23
CA THR A 31 11.20 -6.41 41.26
C THR A 31 9.99 -6.44 40.28
N PRO A 32 10.07 -7.03 39.11
CA PRO A 32 8.88 -7.47 38.42
C PRO A 32 8.44 -8.83 38.99
N LYS A 33 7.71 -8.85 40.08
CA LYS A 33 6.90 -10.00 40.45
C LYS A 33 5.60 -9.94 39.59
N ASN A 34 5.61 -10.58 38.44
CA ASN A 34 4.47 -11.15 37.70
C ASN A 34 4.65 -11.17 36.17
N SER A 35 5.86 -11.36 35.66
CA SER A 35 6.07 -11.57 34.22
C SER A 35 5.45 -12.88 33.70
N SER A 36 5.31 -13.89 34.56
CA SER A 36 4.75 -15.19 34.15
C SER A 36 3.23 -15.17 33.92
N SER A 37 2.49 -14.33 34.66
CA SER A 37 1.02 -14.23 34.51
C SER A 37 0.61 -13.46 33.25
N TRP A 38 1.32 -12.40 32.89
CA TRP A 38 1.05 -11.63 31.67
C TRP A 38 1.43 -12.41 30.41
N LEU A 39 2.58 -13.09 30.42
CA LEU A 39 3.01 -13.97 29.32
C LEU A 39 2.01 -15.14 29.12
N LYS A 40 1.56 -15.76 30.20
CA LYS A 40 0.52 -16.82 30.13
C LYS A 40 -0.80 -16.29 29.58
N LYS A 41 -1.24 -15.09 29.96
CA LYS A 41 -2.44 -14.45 29.41
C LYS A 41 -2.27 -14.07 27.94
N ALA A 42 -1.11 -13.51 27.55
CA ALA A 42 -0.79 -13.19 26.16
C ALA A 42 -0.75 -14.48 25.29
N MET A 43 -0.09 -15.53 25.75
CA MET A 43 -0.10 -16.84 25.05
C MET A 43 -1.51 -17.45 24.98
N LEU A 44 -2.33 -17.32 26.01
CA LEU A 44 -3.71 -17.78 25.99
C LEU A 44 -4.57 -17.00 24.99
N CYS A 45 -4.40 -15.69 24.92
CA CYS A 45 -5.08 -14.83 23.93
C CYS A 45 -4.64 -15.14 22.50
N THR A 46 -3.36 -15.37 22.25
CA THR A 46 -2.87 -15.72 20.91
C THR A 46 -3.33 -17.11 20.48
N THR A 47 -3.33 -18.12 21.37
CA THR A 47 -3.87 -19.44 21.08
C THR A 47 -5.38 -19.39 20.84
N LEU A 48 -6.12 -18.60 21.61
CA LEU A 48 -7.57 -18.42 21.40
C LEU A 48 -7.86 -17.74 20.05
N LEU A 49 -7.07 -16.75 19.67
CA LEU A 49 -7.19 -16.05 18.38
C LEU A 49 -6.92 -17.01 17.20
N ILE A 50 -5.89 -17.84 17.31
CA ILE A 50 -5.57 -18.87 16.30
C ILE A 50 -6.70 -19.90 16.21
N LEU A 51 -7.25 -20.33 17.33
CA LEU A 51 -8.37 -21.28 17.35
C LEU A 51 -9.64 -20.68 16.74
N VAL A 52 -9.95 -19.41 17.00
CA VAL A 52 -11.09 -18.71 16.37
C VAL A 52 -10.89 -18.56 14.88
N GLN A 53 -9.67 -18.22 14.45
CA GLN A 53 -9.35 -18.04 13.04
C GLN A 53 -9.36 -19.36 12.26
N THR A 54 -8.87 -20.46 12.87
CA THR A 54 -8.98 -21.80 12.29
C THR A 54 -10.43 -22.27 12.24
N ALA A 55 -11.24 -22.05 13.28
CA ALA A 55 -12.66 -22.40 13.29
C ALA A 55 -13.46 -21.64 12.22
N LEU A 56 -13.15 -20.34 11.98
CA LEU A 56 -13.74 -19.54 10.91
C LEU A 56 -13.37 -20.07 9.51
N CYS A 57 -12.09 -20.39 9.29
CA CYS A 57 -11.62 -20.98 8.02
C CYS A 57 -12.28 -22.35 7.75
N LEU A 58 -12.41 -23.17 8.79
CA LEU A 58 -13.07 -24.47 8.71
C LEU A 58 -14.58 -24.33 8.45
N GLY A 59 -15.25 -23.35 9.08
CA GLY A 59 -16.66 -23.05 8.83
C GLY A 59 -16.93 -22.59 7.39
N VAL A 60 -16.03 -21.81 6.81
CA VAL A 60 -16.13 -21.39 5.40
C VAL A 60 -15.90 -22.59 4.47
N ALA A 61 -14.90 -23.42 4.75
CA ALA A 61 -14.62 -24.63 3.96
C ALA A 61 -15.81 -25.63 4.02
N GLU A 62 -16.39 -25.82 5.19
CA GLU A 62 -17.60 -26.62 5.42
C GLU A 62 -18.79 -26.09 4.61
N TYR A 63 -19.06 -24.78 4.68
CA TYR A 63 -20.12 -24.13 3.93
C TYR A 63 -19.94 -24.30 2.42
N MET A 64 -18.72 -24.14 1.90
CA MET A 64 -18.42 -24.30 0.47
C MET A 64 -18.58 -25.74 0.02
N TRP A 65 -18.16 -26.72 0.85
CA TRP A 65 -18.37 -28.14 0.57
C TRP A 65 -19.86 -28.49 0.52
N GLN A 66 -20.61 -28.09 1.54
CA GLN A 66 -22.05 -28.38 1.65
C GLN A 66 -22.84 -27.79 0.49
N LYS A 67 -22.45 -26.62 0.02
CA LYS A 67 -23.05 -25.97 -1.16
C LYS A 67 -22.85 -26.77 -2.45
N GLN A 68 -21.71 -27.47 -2.59
CA GLN A 68 -21.37 -28.28 -3.76
C GLN A 68 -21.85 -29.74 -3.63
N ASN A 69 -22.04 -30.23 -2.42
CA ASN A 69 -22.39 -31.61 -2.11
C ASN A 69 -23.49 -31.69 -1.01
N PRO A 70 -24.74 -31.28 -1.29
CA PRO A 70 -25.78 -31.10 -0.28
C PRO A 70 -26.14 -32.38 0.45
N ASP A 71 -25.93 -33.54 -0.18
CA ASP A 71 -26.35 -34.86 0.35
C ASP A 71 -25.18 -35.68 0.95
N LYS A 72 -23.97 -35.09 1.08
CA LYS A 72 -22.79 -35.79 1.60
C LYS A 72 -22.23 -35.09 2.83
N PRO A 73 -21.90 -35.82 3.92
CA PRO A 73 -21.17 -35.22 5.03
C PRO A 73 -19.80 -34.74 4.55
N SER A 74 -19.30 -33.60 5.09
CA SER A 74 -18.00 -33.11 4.69
C SER A 74 -16.89 -34.04 5.19
N PRO A 75 -15.79 -34.16 4.43
CA PRO A 75 -14.61 -34.92 4.85
C PRO A 75 -14.05 -34.45 6.19
N PHE A 76 -14.21 -33.17 6.50
CA PHE A 76 -13.77 -32.58 7.75
C PHE A 76 -14.64 -33.06 8.93
N LEU A 77 -15.97 -33.08 8.76
CA LEU A 77 -16.88 -33.57 9.78
C LEU A 77 -16.67 -35.05 10.04
N VAL A 78 -16.42 -35.82 8.98
CA VAL A 78 -16.11 -37.26 9.06
C VAL A 78 -14.80 -37.48 9.82
N ALA A 79 -13.72 -36.75 9.48
CA ALA A 79 -12.44 -36.87 10.15
C ALA A 79 -12.47 -36.44 11.62
N LEU A 80 -13.30 -35.46 11.97
CA LEU A 80 -13.48 -35.00 13.36
C LEU A 80 -14.23 -36.01 14.21
N LEU A 81 -15.21 -36.71 13.63
CA LEU A 81 -16.06 -37.65 14.35
C LEU A 81 -15.46 -39.07 14.42
N ASP A 82 -14.71 -39.45 13.39
CA ASP A 82 -14.16 -40.82 13.27
C ASP A 82 -12.77 -40.97 13.93
N GLY A 83 -11.96 -39.89 13.99
CA GLY A 83 -10.66 -39.87 14.66
C GLY A 83 -9.65 -40.90 14.11
N SER A 84 -9.95 -41.55 12.97
CA SER A 84 -9.09 -42.59 12.39
C SER A 84 -7.99 -42.02 11.50
N ASP A 85 -6.85 -42.74 11.43
CA ASP A 85 -5.72 -42.39 10.53
C ASP A 85 -6.18 -42.36 9.06
N ALA A 86 -7.18 -43.17 8.68
CA ALA A 86 -7.75 -43.16 7.34
C ALA A 86 -8.48 -41.86 7.01
N ALA A 87 -9.29 -41.34 7.93
CA ALA A 87 -10.02 -40.08 7.78
C ALA A 87 -9.08 -38.89 7.77
N GLN A 88 -7.98 -38.92 8.55
CA GLN A 88 -6.93 -37.88 8.52
C GLN A 88 -6.19 -37.86 7.17
N LYS A 89 -5.91 -39.02 6.60
CA LYS A 89 -5.27 -39.14 5.27
C LYS A 89 -6.17 -38.60 4.16
N GLU A 90 -7.47 -38.92 4.20
CA GLU A 90 -8.47 -38.45 3.24
C GLU A 90 -8.61 -36.91 3.29
N LEU A 91 -8.62 -36.36 4.52
CA LEU A 91 -8.59 -34.88 4.72
C LEU A 91 -7.35 -34.25 4.15
N GLN A 92 -6.18 -34.86 4.32
CA GLN A 92 -4.91 -34.36 3.82
C GLN A 92 -4.85 -34.42 2.28
N GLU A 93 -5.34 -35.47 1.67
CA GLU A 93 -5.44 -35.61 0.20
C GLU A 93 -6.41 -34.59 -0.39
N HIS A 94 -7.54 -34.36 0.27
CA HIS A 94 -8.52 -33.35 -0.13
C HIS A 94 -7.96 -31.93 0.00
N TRP A 95 -7.21 -31.64 1.07
CA TRP A 95 -6.52 -30.33 1.25
C TRP A 95 -5.46 -30.09 0.17
N GLN A 96 -4.70 -31.11 -0.20
CA GLN A 96 -3.73 -31.03 -1.29
C GLN A 96 -4.40 -30.81 -2.65
N SER A 97 -5.55 -31.43 -2.90
CA SER A 97 -6.36 -31.22 -4.10
C SER A 97 -6.89 -29.78 -4.18
N LEU A 98 -7.44 -29.23 -3.10
CA LEU A 98 -7.93 -27.85 -3.05
C LEU A 98 -6.80 -26.83 -3.26
N THR A 99 -5.65 -27.05 -2.62
CA THR A 99 -4.50 -26.15 -2.78
C THR A 99 -3.89 -26.25 -4.18
N SER A 100 -3.90 -27.42 -4.81
CA SER A 100 -3.48 -27.58 -6.20
C SER A 100 -4.46 -26.96 -7.20
N ALA A 101 -5.77 -27.05 -6.96
CA ALA A 101 -6.82 -26.41 -7.75
C ALA A 101 -6.76 -24.88 -7.66
N VAL A 102 -6.50 -24.33 -6.47
CA VAL A 102 -6.25 -22.88 -6.28
C VAL A 102 -4.98 -22.44 -7.00
N ARG A 103 -3.89 -23.24 -6.93
CA ARG A 103 -2.65 -22.97 -7.68
C ARG A 103 -2.83 -23.14 -9.19
N ALA A 104 -3.65 -24.09 -9.66
CA ALA A 104 -3.99 -24.26 -11.07
C ALA A 104 -4.84 -23.10 -11.59
N LYS A 105 -5.79 -22.59 -10.77
CA LYS A 105 -6.60 -21.41 -11.11
C LYS A 105 -5.76 -20.11 -11.13
N GLN A 106 -4.70 -20.05 -10.34
CA GLN A 106 -3.70 -18.98 -10.40
C GLN A 106 -2.74 -19.11 -11.59
N ARG A 107 -2.52 -20.33 -12.14
CA ARG A 107 -1.72 -20.58 -13.34
C ARG A 107 -2.55 -20.68 -14.63
N GLY A 108 -3.85 -20.91 -14.54
CA GLY A 108 -4.78 -21.07 -15.68
C GLY A 108 -5.33 -19.76 -16.25
N GLY A 109 -4.81 -18.59 -15.82
CA GLY A 109 -5.13 -17.29 -16.43
C GLY A 109 -4.41 -17.00 -17.75
N GLU A 110 -3.56 -17.91 -18.22
CA GLU A 110 -2.71 -17.69 -19.41
C GLU A 110 -2.76 -18.82 -20.44
N VAL A 111 -3.85 -19.46 -20.73
CA VAL A 111 -4.05 -20.19 -22.01
C VAL A 111 -5.50 -20.72 -22.04
N GLU A 112 -6.39 -20.04 -22.69
CA GLU A 112 -7.48 -20.60 -23.51
C GLU A 112 -8.46 -19.50 -23.93
N ALA A 113 -8.04 -18.75 -24.92
CA ALA A 113 -8.94 -18.01 -25.78
C ALA A 113 -8.86 -18.63 -27.19
N ALA A 114 -9.39 -19.83 -27.35
CA ALA A 114 -9.78 -20.38 -28.65
C ALA A 114 -10.75 -21.54 -28.45
N GLU A 115 -11.89 -21.44 -29.18
CA GLU A 115 -12.80 -22.50 -29.51
C GLU A 115 -13.79 -23.01 -28.44
N ARG A 116 -15.03 -22.45 -28.51
CA ARG A 116 -16.24 -23.23 -28.71
C ARG A 116 -17.42 -22.34 -29.06
N SER A 117 -17.80 -22.39 -30.31
CA SER A 117 -19.12 -22.02 -30.82
C SER A 117 -20.15 -23.15 -30.60
N VAL A 118 -21.42 -22.74 -30.43
CA VAL A 118 -22.66 -23.47 -30.71
C VAL A 118 -23.17 -24.45 -29.66
N GLN A 119 -24.19 -24.16 -28.88
CA GLN A 119 -25.58 -24.51 -29.16
C GLN A 119 -26.58 -23.97 -28.14
N GLN A 120 -27.70 -23.48 -28.63
CA GLN A 120 -28.90 -23.03 -27.91
C GLN A 120 -29.56 -24.17 -27.12
N ASP A 121 -30.12 -23.88 -25.96
CA ASP A 121 -31.56 -24.03 -25.78
C ASP A 121 -32.14 -23.26 -24.58
N SER A 122 -33.39 -22.91 -24.75
CA SER A 122 -34.23 -21.98 -24.04
C SER A 122 -34.80 -22.50 -22.72
N SER A 123 -34.89 -21.65 -21.68
CA SER A 123 -36.16 -21.48 -20.95
C SER A 123 -36.17 -20.23 -20.08
N ALA A 124 -37.29 -19.54 -20.09
CA ALA A 124 -37.55 -18.24 -19.55
C ALA A 124 -37.76 -18.24 -18.02
N ALA A 125 -37.19 -17.24 -17.34
CA ALA A 125 -37.75 -16.68 -16.11
C ALA A 125 -37.37 -15.20 -15.98
N ALA A 126 -38.35 -14.38 -15.69
CA ALA A 126 -38.45 -12.95 -15.77
C ALA A 126 -37.27 -12.16 -15.16
N ALA A 127 -36.58 -11.38 -16.00
CA ALA A 127 -35.61 -10.37 -15.58
C ALA A 127 -36.32 -9.01 -15.46
N LYS A 128 -36.15 -8.34 -14.33
CA LYS A 128 -36.49 -6.91 -14.17
C LYS A 128 -35.55 -6.11 -15.07
N SER A 129 -36.11 -5.27 -15.91
CA SER A 129 -35.42 -4.43 -16.88
C SER A 129 -34.45 -3.43 -16.19
N VAL A 130 -33.17 -3.57 -16.52
CA VAL A 130 -32.16 -2.53 -16.33
C VAL A 130 -32.31 -1.53 -17.47
N PRO A 131 -32.30 -0.19 -17.24
CA PRO A 131 -32.41 0.77 -18.33
C PRO A 131 -31.22 0.67 -19.29
N PRO A 132 -31.41 0.92 -20.59
CA PRO A 132 -30.36 0.75 -21.60
C PRO A 132 -29.23 1.76 -21.37
N VAL A 133 -27.99 1.25 -21.39
CA VAL A 133 -26.77 2.05 -21.41
C VAL A 133 -26.77 2.89 -22.70
N PRO A 134 -26.55 4.22 -22.64
CA PRO A 134 -26.48 5.06 -23.83
C PRO A 134 -25.36 4.58 -24.76
N LYS A 135 -25.64 4.49 -26.07
CA LYS A 135 -24.64 4.19 -27.10
C LYS A 135 -23.52 5.24 -27.05
N LEU A 136 -22.29 4.77 -26.97
CA LEU A 136 -21.08 5.59 -27.02
C LEU A 136 -21.05 6.47 -28.31
N ALA A 137 -20.93 7.77 -28.09
CA ALA A 137 -20.58 8.74 -29.11
C ALA A 137 -19.07 8.67 -29.42
N GLU A 138 -18.68 9.05 -30.60
CA GLU A 138 -17.35 8.94 -31.19
C GLU A 138 -16.22 9.45 -30.28
N ARG A 139 -15.14 8.66 -30.12
CA ARG A 139 -14.07 8.72 -29.09
C ARG A 139 -13.24 10.01 -29.01
N GLY A 140 -13.32 10.95 -29.97
CA GLY A 140 -12.64 12.24 -29.90
C GLY A 140 -13.31 13.24 -28.95
N SER A 141 -14.62 13.13 -28.73
CA SER A 141 -15.41 13.98 -27.84
C SER A 141 -15.32 13.57 -26.37
N ASP A 142 -14.79 12.39 -26.05
CA ASP A 142 -14.82 11.78 -24.72
C ASP A 142 -13.78 12.40 -23.78
N GLN A 143 -12.55 12.66 -24.21
CA GLN A 143 -11.54 13.32 -23.38
C GLN A 143 -11.89 14.77 -23.04
N GLU A 144 -12.53 15.50 -23.97
CA GLU A 144 -12.97 16.88 -23.72
C GLU A 144 -14.16 16.89 -22.75
N ALA A 145 -15.11 15.96 -22.88
CA ALA A 145 -16.20 15.78 -21.94
C ALA A 145 -15.68 15.40 -20.54
N LEU A 146 -14.73 14.48 -20.45
CA LEU A 146 -14.10 14.11 -19.18
C LEU A 146 -13.35 15.29 -18.54
N ARG A 147 -12.66 16.09 -19.34
CA ARG A 147 -12.01 17.31 -18.85
C ARG A 147 -13.02 18.32 -18.29
N ALA A 148 -14.16 18.52 -18.97
CA ALA A 148 -15.23 19.38 -18.49
C ALA A 148 -15.86 18.83 -17.19
N ASP A 149 -16.07 17.51 -17.09
CA ASP A 149 -16.58 16.87 -15.88
C ASP A 149 -15.60 17.01 -14.70
N PHE A 150 -14.29 16.80 -14.90
CA PHE A 150 -13.28 17.02 -13.86
C PHE A 150 -13.25 18.47 -13.43
N SER A 151 -13.32 19.42 -14.38
CA SER A 151 -13.44 20.84 -14.07
C SER A 151 -14.67 21.13 -13.20
N ALA A 152 -15.83 20.58 -13.55
CA ALA A 152 -17.06 20.78 -12.78
C ALA A 152 -17.01 20.14 -11.37
N ILE A 153 -16.36 18.97 -11.24
CA ILE A 153 -16.15 18.30 -9.94
C ILE A 153 -15.24 19.16 -9.03
N LEU A 154 -14.19 19.75 -9.59
CA LEU A 154 -13.12 20.42 -8.85
C LEU A 154 -13.37 21.91 -8.60
N ALA A 155 -14.11 22.60 -9.47
CA ALA A 155 -14.24 24.05 -9.51
C ALA A 155 -14.70 24.69 -8.18
N GLN A 156 -15.44 23.98 -7.35
CA GLN A 156 -16.03 24.55 -6.12
C GLN A 156 -15.15 24.34 -4.87
N LYS A 157 -14.29 23.35 -4.85
CA LYS A 157 -13.63 22.89 -3.61
C LYS A 157 -12.12 22.72 -3.69
N SER A 158 -11.57 22.46 -4.87
CA SER A 158 -10.15 22.21 -5.06
C SER A 158 -9.67 22.70 -6.42
N PRO A 159 -9.61 24.03 -6.64
CA PRO A 159 -9.20 24.62 -7.92
C PRO A 159 -7.74 24.26 -8.27
N ASP A 160 -6.91 23.93 -7.28
CA ASP A 160 -5.49 23.61 -7.42
C ASP A 160 -5.21 22.10 -7.56
N CYS A 161 -6.27 21.33 -7.84
CA CYS A 161 -6.15 19.88 -8.03
C CYS A 161 -5.71 19.55 -9.46
N SER A 162 -4.73 18.67 -9.56
CA SER A 162 -4.18 18.15 -10.82
C SER A 162 -4.60 16.71 -11.06
N VAL A 163 -4.88 16.33 -12.31
CA VAL A 163 -5.30 14.97 -12.68
C VAL A 163 -4.52 14.48 -13.91
N PHE A 164 -4.03 13.23 -13.82
CA PHE A 164 -3.59 12.42 -14.95
C PHE A 164 -4.54 11.22 -15.08
N LEU A 165 -5.10 11.01 -16.26
CA LEU A 165 -5.89 9.82 -16.58
C LEU A 165 -5.42 9.22 -17.90
N LEU A 166 -5.16 7.92 -17.91
CA LEU A 166 -4.91 7.13 -19.12
C LEU A 166 -5.74 5.85 -19.06
N ARG A 167 -6.38 5.51 -20.16
CA ARG A 167 -7.04 4.22 -20.43
C ARG A 167 -6.10 3.40 -21.33
N PRO A 168 -5.14 2.63 -20.77
CA PRO A 168 -3.98 2.15 -21.52
C PRO A 168 -4.32 1.11 -22.60
N ARG A 169 -5.50 0.47 -22.55
CA ARG A 169 -5.97 -0.43 -23.61
C ARG A 169 -6.56 0.33 -24.80
N GLU A 170 -6.97 1.58 -24.61
CA GLU A 170 -7.77 2.35 -25.56
C GLU A 170 -7.06 3.58 -26.09
N GLU A 171 -6.18 4.18 -25.28
CA GLU A 171 -5.55 5.47 -25.53
C GLU A 171 -4.03 5.36 -25.48
N LYS A 172 -3.38 6.16 -26.34
CA LYS A 172 -1.91 6.34 -26.29
C LYS A 172 -1.51 7.57 -25.49
N GLU A 173 -2.34 8.59 -25.47
CA GLU A 173 -2.06 9.88 -24.81
C GLU A 173 -2.97 10.07 -23.60
N PRO A 174 -2.42 10.50 -22.46
CA PRO A 174 -3.21 10.75 -21.26
C PRO A 174 -4.02 12.04 -21.36
N LEU A 175 -5.17 12.07 -20.68
CA LEU A 175 -5.81 13.31 -20.30
C LEU A 175 -5.04 13.93 -19.13
N LEU A 176 -4.56 15.17 -19.33
CA LEU A 176 -3.92 15.95 -18.29
C LEU A 176 -4.81 17.15 -17.92
N TYR A 177 -5.10 17.29 -16.62
CA TYR A 177 -5.80 18.45 -16.06
C TYR A 177 -4.89 19.16 -15.07
N GLN A 178 -4.52 20.41 -15.36
CA GLN A 178 -3.70 21.28 -14.50
C GLN A 178 -2.37 20.67 -14.00
N SER A 179 -1.66 19.91 -14.84
CA SER A 179 -0.38 19.30 -14.43
C SER A 179 0.73 20.34 -14.28
N HIS A 180 1.30 20.43 -13.09
CA HIS A 180 2.50 21.25 -12.77
C HIS A 180 3.25 20.62 -11.59
N ALA A 181 4.47 21.12 -11.32
CA ALA A 181 5.30 20.61 -10.24
C ALA A 181 4.79 21.09 -8.87
N ILE A 182 4.46 20.18 -7.97
CA ILE A 182 4.06 20.43 -6.59
C ILE A 182 4.82 19.53 -5.62
N GLN A 183 4.66 19.74 -4.32
CA GLN A 183 5.19 18.79 -3.33
C GLN A 183 4.42 17.45 -3.40
N PRO A 184 5.09 16.33 -3.72
CA PRO A 184 4.41 15.07 -3.98
C PRO A 184 4.10 14.29 -2.71
N ALA A 185 4.47 14.80 -1.53
CA ALA A 185 4.44 14.02 -0.30
C ALA A 185 5.10 12.64 -0.51
N SER A 186 4.45 11.55 -0.08
CA SER A 186 4.98 10.19 -0.23
C SER A 186 4.90 9.61 -1.65
N MET A 187 4.33 10.31 -2.63
CA MET A 187 4.35 9.85 -4.03
C MET A 187 5.77 9.79 -4.61
N ILE A 188 6.71 10.58 -4.09
CA ILE A 188 8.13 10.53 -4.49
C ILE A 188 8.77 9.15 -4.30
N LYS A 189 8.24 8.32 -3.39
CA LYS A 189 8.69 6.95 -3.10
C LYS A 189 8.55 6.01 -4.31
N LEU A 190 7.67 6.33 -5.26
CA LEU A 190 7.56 5.61 -6.52
C LEU A 190 8.85 5.66 -7.35
N PHE A 191 9.50 6.83 -7.40
CA PHE A 191 10.76 7.01 -8.12
C PHE A 191 11.94 6.34 -7.41
N ILE A 192 11.93 6.31 -6.07
CA ILE A 192 12.91 5.58 -5.27
C ILE A 192 12.76 4.07 -5.53
N LEU A 193 11.53 3.56 -5.57
CA LEU A 193 11.23 2.16 -5.91
C LEU A 193 11.75 1.80 -7.31
N ALA A 194 11.44 2.63 -8.31
CA ALA A 194 11.86 2.40 -9.69
C ALA A 194 13.38 2.41 -9.83
N TYR A 195 14.08 3.34 -9.16
CA TYR A 195 15.55 3.37 -9.16
C TYR A 195 16.16 2.15 -8.47
N ALA A 196 15.62 1.72 -7.33
CA ALA A 196 16.08 0.51 -6.64
C ALA A 196 15.93 -0.73 -7.54
N MET A 197 14.82 -0.86 -8.25
CA MET A 197 14.59 -1.95 -9.20
C MET A 197 15.52 -1.87 -10.41
N GLN A 198 15.82 -0.66 -10.91
CA GLN A 198 16.84 -0.48 -11.96
C GLN A 198 18.21 -0.96 -11.49
N GLN A 199 18.64 -0.60 -10.28
CA GLN A 199 19.91 -1.03 -9.71
C GLN A 199 19.94 -2.55 -9.45
N ALA A 200 18.81 -3.15 -9.11
CA ALA A 200 18.70 -4.61 -8.96
C ALA A 200 18.86 -5.33 -10.30
N LYS A 201 18.22 -4.83 -11.35
CA LYS A 201 18.40 -5.33 -12.74
C LYS A 201 19.84 -5.24 -13.19
N ASP A 202 20.50 -4.10 -12.92
CA ASP A 202 21.89 -3.85 -13.33
C ASP A 202 22.92 -4.67 -12.50
N GLY A 203 22.46 -5.44 -11.50
CA GLY A 203 23.29 -6.24 -10.60
C GLY A 203 24.14 -5.43 -9.60
N THR A 204 23.88 -4.12 -9.47
CA THR A 204 24.58 -3.23 -8.54
C THR A 204 23.94 -3.16 -7.15
N LEU A 205 22.71 -3.70 -7.02
CA LEU A 205 21.96 -3.80 -5.80
C LEU A 205 21.38 -5.20 -5.63
N SER A 206 21.62 -5.84 -4.48
CA SER A 206 20.93 -7.08 -4.14
C SER A 206 19.69 -6.77 -3.30
N LEU A 207 18.51 -7.21 -3.74
CA LEU A 207 17.29 -7.05 -2.96
C LEU A 207 17.32 -7.83 -1.64
N ALA A 208 18.19 -8.86 -1.53
CA ALA A 208 18.44 -9.63 -0.31
C ALA A 208 19.48 -8.98 0.62
N GLU A 209 20.13 -7.89 0.22
CA GLU A 209 21.12 -7.17 1.04
C GLU A 209 20.47 -6.67 2.33
N PRO A 210 21.00 -7.04 3.52
CA PRO A 210 20.48 -6.58 4.79
C PRO A 210 21.03 -5.19 5.13
N LEU A 211 20.17 -4.27 5.54
CA LEU A 211 20.53 -2.94 6.02
C LEU A 211 20.10 -2.78 7.48
N SER A 212 20.95 -2.18 8.28
CA SER A 212 20.66 -1.93 9.70
C SER A 212 19.82 -0.67 9.89
N ILE A 213 18.83 -0.74 10.76
CA ILE A 213 18.09 0.42 11.23
C ILE A 213 18.94 1.15 12.25
N THR A 214 19.43 2.34 11.90
CA THR A 214 20.25 3.18 12.78
C THR A 214 19.41 4.30 13.40
N GLU A 215 19.91 4.85 14.53
CA GLU A 215 19.29 6.01 15.16
C GLU A 215 19.13 7.19 14.19
N ALA A 216 20.11 7.42 13.30
CA ALA A 216 20.09 8.49 12.31
C ALA A 216 19.02 8.33 11.24
N ASN A 217 18.50 7.13 11.01
CA ASN A 217 17.45 6.88 10.03
C ASN A 217 16.04 7.04 10.59
N ILE A 218 15.90 6.88 11.92
CA ILE A 218 14.57 6.84 12.57
C ILE A 218 13.96 8.23 12.57
N VAL A 219 12.81 8.34 11.92
CA VAL A 219 12.02 9.57 11.83
C VAL A 219 10.55 9.28 12.08
N GLY A 220 9.80 10.31 12.43
CA GLY A 220 8.36 10.23 12.65
C GLY A 220 7.55 10.27 11.35
N GLY A 221 6.26 10.58 11.50
CA GLY A 221 5.29 10.63 10.42
C GLY A 221 4.74 9.25 10.10
N ALA A 222 4.65 8.89 8.80
CA ALA A 222 4.10 7.62 8.36
C ALA A 222 5.09 6.45 8.54
N GLY A 223 4.54 5.26 8.79
CA GLY A 223 5.29 4.01 8.90
C GLY A 223 5.20 3.40 10.30
N GLN A 224 5.82 2.23 10.46
CA GLN A 224 5.80 1.46 11.70
C GLN A 224 7.19 1.32 12.34
N LEU A 225 8.27 1.53 11.54
CA LEU A 225 9.63 1.45 12.08
C LEU A 225 9.89 2.62 13.04
N ASN A 226 10.39 2.28 14.22
CA ASN A 226 10.55 3.21 15.32
C ASN A 226 11.80 2.90 16.17
N TRP A 227 11.96 3.60 17.27
CA TRP A 227 13.12 3.49 18.14
C TRP A 227 13.41 2.06 18.66
N TYR A 228 12.37 1.26 18.87
CA TYR A 228 12.53 -0.14 19.34
C TYR A 228 13.04 -1.09 18.24
N ASP A 229 13.11 -0.62 17.00
CA ASP A 229 13.66 -1.38 15.87
C ASP A 229 15.14 -1.09 15.63
N ARG A 230 15.75 -0.18 16.39
CA ARG A 230 17.17 0.16 16.28
C ARG A 230 18.05 -1.09 16.41
N GLY A 231 19.00 -1.22 15.51
CA GLY A 231 19.92 -2.36 15.45
C GLY A 231 19.36 -3.60 14.74
N LYS A 232 18.05 -3.64 14.46
CA LYS A 232 17.48 -4.69 13.60
C LYS A 232 17.96 -4.51 12.17
N GLN A 233 17.98 -5.61 11.43
CA GLN A 233 18.30 -5.63 10.00
C GLN A 233 17.05 -6.01 9.19
N LEU A 234 16.83 -5.30 8.10
CA LEU A 234 15.82 -5.62 7.09
C LEU A 234 16.49 -5.67 5.72
N THR A 235 16.05 -6.59 4.88
CA THR A 235 16.53 -6.63 3.49
C THR A 235 16.02 -5.41 2.72
N ILE A 236 16.70 -5.05 1.64
CA ILE A 236 16.25 -3.98 0.74
C ILE A 236 14.83 -4.26 0.26
N GLU A 237 14.49 -5.50 -0.08
CA GLU A 237 13.13 -5.88 -0.46
C GLU A 237 12.11 -5.58 0.64
N GLN A 238 12.40 -5.93 1.89
CA GLN A 238 11.52 -5.62 3.02
C GLN A 238 11.38 -4.13 3.27
N LEU A 239 12.45 -3.36 3.06
CA LEU A 239 12.40 -1.90 3.17
C LEU A 239 11.58 -1.26 2.06
N LEU A 240 11.73 -1.71 0.80
CA LEU A 240 10.93 -1.26 -0.34
C LEU A 240 9.45 -1.57 -0.13
N GLU A 241 9.13 -2.76 0.39
CA GLU A 241 7.75 -3.11 0.73
C GLU A 241 7.17 -2.15 1.77
N ARG A 242 7.85 -1.94 2.91
CA ARG A 242 7.39 -1.02 3.95
C ARG A 242 7.29 0.43 3.46
N MET A 243 8.26 0.88 2.67
CA MET A 243 8.24 2.20 2.05
C MET A 243 6.96 2.45 1.26
N ILE A 244 6.46 1.46 0.54
CA ILE A 244 5.26 1.59 -0.29
C ILE A 244 3.99 1.27 0.50
N THR A 245 3.92 0.09 1.16
CA THR A 245 2.68 -0.42 1.76
C THR A 245 2.26 0.36 3.01
N ASP A 246 3.21 0.74 3.85
CA ASP A 246 3.01 1.50 5.09
C ASP A 246 3.39 2.99 4.92
N SER A 247 3.87 3.37 3.74
CA SER A 247 4.48 4.68 3.51
C SER A 247 5.61 5.00 4.51
N ASP A 248 6.38 4.01 4.98
CA ASP A 248 7.33 4.13 6.08
C ASP A 248 8.49 5.08 5.74
N ASN A 249 8.60 6.17 6.52
CA ASN A 249 9.61 7.22 6.31
C ASN A 249 10.99 6.76 6.73
N THR A 250 11.10 5.96 7.80
CA THR A 250 12.37 5.39 8.25
C THR A 250 12.93 4.43 7.21
N ALA A 251 12.11 3.50 6.68
CA ALA A 251 12.51 2.62 5.59
C ALA A 251 12.95 3.41 4.35
N THR A 252 12.23 4.49 4.03
CA THR A 252 12.57 5.37 2.91
C THR A 252 13.95 6.01 3.10
N ASN A 253 14.24 6.54 4.29
CA ASN A 253 15.52 7.20 4.56
C ASN A 253 16.70 6.21 4.54
N ILE A 254 16.53 4.98 5.02
CA ILE A 254 17.53 3.92 4.91
C ILE A 254 17.83 3.60 3.43
N LEU A 255 16.80 3.51 2.60
CA LEU A 255 16.96 3.27 1.16
C LEU A 255 17.63 4.45 0.46
N ILE A 256 17.26 5.71 0.80
CA ILE A 256 17.92 6.90 0.24
C ILE A 256 19.40 6.92 0.62
N ASP A 257 19.77 6.56 1.86
CA ASP A 257 21.17 6.49 2.29
C ASP A 257 21.96 5.42 1.51
N ARG A 258 21.36 4.28 1.26
CA ARG A 258 22.00 3.19 0.49
C ARG A 258 22.15 3.50 -1.00
N LEU A 259 21.15 4.14 -1.58
CA LEU A 259 21.08 4.42 -3.02
C LEU A 259 21.80 5.72 -3.42
N GLY A 260 21.89 6.68 -2.49
CA GLY A 260 22.38 8.04 -2.74
C GLY A 260 21.31 8.96 -3.33
N ILE A 261 21.05 10.08 -2.65
CA ILE A 261 19.99 11.01 -3.06
C ILE A 261 20.29 11.63 -4.45
N GLU A 262 21.56 11.96 -4.72
CA GLU A 262 22.01 12.50 -5.99
C GLU A 262 21.87 11.49 -7.13
N ASN A 263 22.08 10.21 -6.83
CA ASN A 263 21.94 9.13 -7.82
C ASN A 263 20.46 8.93 -8.18
N ILE A 264 19.57 8.94 -7.18
CA ILE A 264 18.11 8.85 -7.39
C ILE A 264 17.65 10.07 -8.23
N ASP A 265 18.03 11.28 -7.84
CA ASP A 265 17.66 12.49 -8.59
C ASP A 265 18.28 12.53 -10.00
N GLY A 266 19.51 12.02 -10.15
CA GLY A 266 20.16 11.81 -11.44
C GLY A 266 19.38 10.87 -12.35
N TYR A 267 18.94 9.73 -11.84
CA TYR A 267 18.06 8.77 -12.54
C TYR A 267 16.73 9.42 -12.97
N ILE A 268 16.07 10.14 -12.06
CA ILE A 268 14.83 10.86 -12.35
C ILE A 268 15.01 11.80 -13.56
N ARG A 269 16.09 12.60 -13.56
CA ARG A 269 16.39 13.53 -14.65
C ARG A 269 16.75 12.79 -15.95
N GLN A 270 17.56 11.75 -15.87
CA GLN A 270 17.97 10.96 -17.02
C GLN A 270 16.77 10.28 -17.73
N LYS A 271 15.78 9.84 -16.95
CA LYS A 271 14.53 9.26 -17.49
C LYS A 271 13.56 10.32 -18.05
N GLY A 272 13.87 11.61 -17.94
CA GLY A 272 13.08 12.69 -18.52
C GLY A 272 11.89 13.17 -17.68
N TYR A 273 11.84 12.83 -16.38
CA TYR A 273 10.81 13.35 -15.47
C TYR A 273 11.13 14.81 -15.12
N ALA A 274 10.54 15.71 -15.91
CA ALA A 274 10.93 17.14 -15.90
C ALA A 274 10.53 17.87 -14.61
N ASP A 275 9.38 17.49 -14.04
CA ASP A 275 8.79 18.13 -12.86
C ASP A 275 9.20 17.46 -11.55
N THR A 276 9.94 16.35 -11.62
CA THR A 276 10.28 15.55 -10.43
C THR A 276 11.69 15.78 -9.95
N ARG A 277 11.85 16.03 -8.66
CA ARG A 277 13.14 16.21 -7.96
C ARG A 277 13.09 15.58 -6.58
N LEU A 278 14.10 14.77 -6.24
CA LEU A 278 14.35 14.30 -4.89
C LEU A 278 15.48 15.12 -4.27
N GLN A 279 15.16 16.05 -3.37
CA GLN A 279 16.11 17.05 -2.85
C GLN A 279 16.43 16.86 -1.36
N HIS A 280 15.59 16.14 -0.61
CA HIS A 280 15.82 15.87 0.81
C HIS A 280 15.15 14.55 1.24
N LYS A 281 15.64 14.00 2.35
CA LYS A 281 15.05 12.82 3.01
C LYS A 281 13.69 13.14 3.65
N MET A 282 12.94 12.10 3.96
CA MET A 282 11.63 12.23 4.61
C MET A 282 11.77 12.81 6.02
N MET A 283 10.87 13.71 6.38
CA MET A 283 10.77 14.34 7.72
C MET A 283 12.02 15.13 8.17
N LEU A 284 12.98 15.36 7.31
CA LEU A 284 14.14 16.20 7.59
C LEU A 284 13.96 17.58 6.97
N SER A 285 14.74 18.58 7.46
CA SER A 285 14.70 19.93 6.93
C SER A 285 15.04 19.94 5.44
N ASN A 286 14.18 20.57 4.65
CA ASN A 286 14.36 20.71 3.21
C ASN A 286 15.22 21.95 2.82
N GLN A 287 15.61 22.77 3.81
CA GLN A 287 16.40 24.02 3.58
C GLN A 287 15.87 24.89 2.42
N GLY A 288 14.54 24.97 2.29
CA GLY A 288 13.88 25.71 1.20
C GLY A 288 13.87 25.00 -0.17
N ARG A 289 14.29 23.71 -0.22
CA ARG A 289 14.29 22.90 -1.44
C ARG A 289 13.38 21.68 -1.25
N PRO A 290 12.06 21.81 -1.44
CA PRO A 290 11.13 20.70 -1.28
C PRO A 290 11.33 19.64 -2.37
N ASN A 291 10.99 18.38 -2.05
CA ASN A 291 10.79 17.38 -3.10
C ASN A 291 9.64 17.83 -4.00
N LEU A 292 9.76 17.61 -5.30
CA LEU A 292 8.78 18.01 -6.30
C LEU A 292 8.38 16.83 -7.19
N SER A 293 7.15 16.84 -7.68
CA SER A 293 6.69 15.98 -8.77
C SER A 293 5.39 16.53 -9.37
N SER A 294 4.91 15.92 -10.45
CA SER A 294 3.63 16.26 -11.06
C SER A 294 2.81 15.01 -11.34
N VAL A 295 1.50 15.17 -11.53
CA VAL A 295 0.63 14.07 -11.98
C VAL A 295 1.09 13.50 -13.32
N LYS A 296 1.68 14.31 -14.19
CA LYS A 296 2.26 13.89 -15.47
C LYS A 296 3.41 12.92 -15.26
N ASP A 297 4.41 13.29 -14.46
CA ASP A 297 5.60 12.46 -14.24
C ASP A 297 5.25 11.16 -13.50
N ILE A 298 4.41 11.24 -12.46
CA ILE A 298 3.93 10.06 -11.73
C ILE A 298 3.09 9.14 -12.63
N GLY A 299 2.16 9.70 -13.41
CA GLY A 299 1.34 8.95 -14.33
C GLY A 299 2.16 8.30 -15.46
N THR A 300 3.18 8.99 -15.95
CA THR A 300 4.14 8.44 -16.93
C THR A 300 4.90 7.26 -16.34
N LEU A 301 5.42 7.38 -15.10
CA LEU A 301 6.10 6.29 -14.42
C LEU A 301 5.18 5.07 -14.24
N LEU A 302 3.95 5.28 -13.75
CA LEU A 302 2.97 4.20 -13.59
C LEU A 302 2.59 3.56 -14.94
N SER A 303 2.52 4.35 -16.02
CA SER A 303 2.25 3.86 -17.36
C SER A 303 3.37 2.97 -17.90
N LEU A 304 4.63 3.31 -17.61
CA LEU A 304 5.78 2.48 -17.96
C LEU A 304 5.79 1.18 -17.14
N ILE A 305 5.51 1.25 -15.83
CA ILE A 305 5.38 0.06 -14.96
C ILE A 305 4.24 -0.85 -15.45
N TYR A 306 3.09 -0.29 -15.84
CA TYR A 306 1.97 -1.05 -16.38
C TYR A 306 2.36 -1.85 -17.63
N ARG A 307 3.17 -1.26 -18.52
CA ARG A 307 3.61 -1.89 -19.78
C ARG A 307 4.83 -2.81 -19.63
N GLY A 308 5.46 -2.87 -18.47
CA GLY A 308 6.72 -3.61 -18.26
C GLY A 308 7.93 -2.93 -18.91
N GLU A 309 7.89 -1.61 -19.07
CA GLU A 309 8.88 -0.78 -19.80
C GLU A 309 9.66 0.19 -18.89
N CYS A 310 9.35 0.26 -17.60
CA CYS A 310 10.05 1.14 -16.64
C CYS A 310 11.48 0.65 -16.40
N VAL A 311 11.62 -0.63 -16.08
CA VAL A 311 12.89 -1.34 -15.85
C VAL A 311 12.97 -2.54 -16.80
N ASP A 312 12.17 -3.55 -16.54
CA ASP A 312 11.84 -4.69 -17.38
C ASP A 312 10.61 -5.41 -16.78
N TYR A 313 10.08 -6.40 -17.51
CA TYR A 313 8.85 -7.09 -17.12
C TYR A 313 8.89 -7.67 -15.69
N GLU A 314 9.99 -8.33 -15.30
CA GLU A 314 10.07 -9.00 -13.99
C GLU A 314 10.18 -8.00 -12.82
N HIS A 315 10.96 -6.93 -13.00
CA HIS A 315 11.09 -5.90 -11.98
C HIS A 315 9.83 -5.03 -11.89
N ASP A 316 9.20 -4.71 -13.01
CA ASP A 316 7.95 -3.95 -13.08
C ASP A 316 6.80 -4.75 -12.45
N LYS A 317 6.71 -6.05 -12.74
CA LYS A 317 5.78 -6.98 -12.09
C LYS A 317 5.98 -7.00 -10.56
N LYS A 318 7.21 -6.99 -10.09
CA LYS A 318 7.52 -6.90 -8.66
C LYS A 318 7.06 -5.57 -8.06
N MET A 319 7.25 -4.45 -8.76
CA MET A 319 6.72 -3.15 -8.34
C MET A 319 5.20 -3.18 -8.24
N LEU A 320 4.49 -3.73 -9.22
CA LEU A 320 3.04 -3.89 -9.18
C LEU A 320 2.57 -4.74 -8.00
N GLN A 321 3.27 -5.84 -7.70
CA GLN A 321 2.97 -6.67 -6.54
C GLN A 321 3.12 -5.91 -5.21
N ILE A 322 4.12 -5.05 -5.07
CA ILE A 322 4.32 -4.21 -3.90
C ILE A 322 3.20 -3.16 -3.81
N LEU A 323 2.90 -2.46 -4.91
CA LEU A 323 1.86 -1.42 -4.97
C LEU A 323 0.45 -1.98 -4.68
N SER A 324 0.14 -3.21 -5.12
CA SER A 324 -1.16 -3.85 -4.86
C SER A 324 -1.39 -4.14 -3.36
N ARG A 325 -0.33 -4.20 -2.56
CA ARG A 325 -0.37 -4.40 -1.10
C ARG A 325 -0.41 -3.08 -0.30
N GLN A 326 -0.59 -1.91 -0.96
CA GLN A 326 -0.83 -0.64 -0.25
C GLN A 326 -1.94 -0.81 0.80
N LYS A 327 -1.68 -0.36 2.03
CA LYS A 327 -2.60 -0.52 3.16
C LYS A 327 -3.64 0.59 3.26
N ASP A 328 -3.30 1.79 2.79
CA ASP A 328 -4.27 2.89 2.70
C ASP A 328 -5.23 2.62 1.53
N LYS A 329 -6.48 2.37 1.87
CA LYS A 329 -7.56 2.04 0.91
C LYS A 329 -8.63 3.12 0.84
N ASP A 330 -8.42 4.25 1.51
CA ASP A 330 -9.45 5.27 1.71
C ASP A 330 -9.91 5.96 0.40
N CYS A 331 -9.03 6.06 -0.60
CA CYS A 331 -9.29 6.84 -1.80
C CYS A 331 -9.55 5.97 -3.04
N LEU A 332 -8.59 5.76 -3.93
CA LEU A 332 -8.81 5.03 -5.19
C LEU A 332 -9.39 3.62 -4.99
N PRO A 333 -8.87 2.79 -4.06
CA PRO A 333 -9.42 1.45 -3.89
C PRO A 333 -10.87 1.43 -3.41
N SER A 334 -11.27 2.36 -2.52
CA SER A 334 -12.65 2.44 -2.04
C SER A 334 -13.62 3.00 -3.09
N ALA A 335 -13.13 3.86 -3.99
CA ALA A 335 -13.91 4.41 -5.09
C ALA A 335 -14.15 3.40 -6.21
N LEU A 336 -13.29 2.40 -6.34
CA LEU A 336 -13.23 1.43 -7.44
C LEU A 336 -13.36 -0.02 -6.95
N PRO A 337 -14.46 -0.40 -6.25
CA PRO A 337 -14.58 -1.70 -5.59
C PRO A 337 -14.61 -2.89 -6.57
N ALA A 338 -14.93 -2.66 -7.85
CA ALA A 338 -14.89 -3.68 -8.90
C ALA A 338 -13.50 -3.83 -9.56
N PHE A 339 -12.51 -3.04 -9.14
CA PHE A 339 -11.17 -3.06 -9.71
C PHE A 339 -10.16 -3.67 -8.75
N LEU A 340 -9.16 -4.35 -9.31
CA LEU A 340 -7.90 -4.59 -8.59
C LEU A 340 -7.09 -3.30 -8.69
N VAL A 341 -6.68 -2.74 -7.53
CA VAL A 341 -5.96 -1.47 -7.50
C VAL A 341 -4.57 -1.64 -6.89
N ALA A 342 -3.56 -1.18 -7.63
CA ALA A 342 -2.18 -1.02 -7.16
C ALA A 342 -1.87 0.47 -7.11
N ASN A 343 -1.72 1.04 -5.91
CA ASN A 343 -1.61 2.49 -5.73
C ASN A 343 -0.54 2.91 -4.72
N LYS A 344 -0.27 4.19 -4.71
CA LYS A 344 0.50 4.87 -3.68
C LYS A 344 -0.21 6.17 -3.29
N THR A 345 -0.35 6.40 -1.98
CA THR A 345 -0.88 7.65 -1.41
C THR A 345 0.24 8.59 -0.97
N GLY A 346 -0.06 9.87 -0.91
CA GLY A 346 0.81 10.91 -0.39
C GLY A 346 0.05 11.94 0.43
N GLU A 347 0.52 12.26 1.64
CA GLU A 347 -0.11 13.23 2.51
C GLU A 347 0.94 14.01 3.29
N ILE A 348 0.84 15.33 3.27
CA ILE A 348 1.49 16.30 4.15
C ILE A 348 0.52 17.47 4.37
N THR A 349 0.83 18.37 5.30
CA THR A 349 0.00 19.56 5.53
C THR A 349 -0.25 20.31 4.23
N GLY A 350 -1.52 20.48 3.86
CA GLY A 350 -1.95 21.19 2.67
C GLY A 350 -1.87 20.38 1.36
N VAL A 351 -1.36 19.15 1.37
CA VAL A 351 -1.27 18.31 0.17
C VAL A 351 -1.85 16.93 0.42
N TYR A 352 -2.71 16.49 -0.48
CA TYR A 352 -3.16 15.09 -0.55
C TYR A 352 -3.01 14.56 -1.98
N ALA A 353 -2.59 13.32 -2.10
CA ALA A 353 -2.37 12.66 -3.39
C ALA A 353 -2.72 11.18 -3.32
N ASP A 354 -3.27 10.64 -4.39
CA ASP A 354 -3.36 9.20 -4.63
C ASP A 354 -3.17 8.93 -6.12
N GLY A 355 -2.45 7.88 -6.44
CA GLY A 355 -2.21 7.50 -7.82
C GLY A 355 -1.90 6.03 -7.96
N GLY A 356 -2.44 5.42 -9.01
CA GLY A 356 -2.28 4.00 -9.21
C GLY A 356 -2.81 3.49 -10.54
N ILE A 357 -2.73 2.18 -10.67
CA ILE A 357 -3.21 1.39 -11.79
C ILE A 357 -4.39 0.57 -11.27
N ALA A 358 -5.48 0.57 -12.00
CA ALA A 358 -6.70 -0.16 -11.67
C ALA A 358 -7.11 -1.04 -12.84
N TRP A 359 -7.32 -2.33 -12.61
CA TRP A 359 -7.68 -3.34 -13.60
C TRP A 359 -9.09 -3.84 -13.37
N SER A 360 -9.88 -3.97 -14.46
CA SER A 360 -11.18 -4.61 -14.46
C SER A 360 -11.49 -5.29 -15.79
N ASP A 361 -12.57 -6.05 -15.83
CA ASP A 361 -13.06 -6.65 -17.08
C ASP A 361 -13.52 -5.60 -18.10
N ALA A 362 -14.01 -4.44 -17.62
CA ALA A 362 -14.46 -3.34 -18.48
C ALA A 362 -13.29 -2.60 -19.15
N GLY A 363 -12.13 -2.58 -18.53
CA GLY A 363 -10.94 -1.88 -18.99
C GLY A 363 -10.00 -1.58 -17.85
N ASP A 364 -8.89 -0.91 -18.16
CA ASP A 364 -7.86 -0.53 -17.19
C ASP A 364 -7.74 1.00 -17.11
N LEU A 365 -7.38 1.48 -15.93
CA LEU A 365 -7.14 2.89 -15.67
C LEU A 365 -5.76 3.10 -15.06
N ILE A 366 -5.07 4.15 -15.46
CA ILE A 366 -3.95 4.74 -14.73
C ILE A 366 -4.41 6.14 -14.34
N LEU A 367 -4.62 6.34 -13.05
CA LEU A 367 -5.17 7.58 -12.50
C LEU A 367 -4.23 8.12 -11.43
N VAL A 368 -3.87 9.39 -11.54
CA VAL A 368 -3.15 10.14 -10.49
C VAL A 368 -3.90 11.43 -10.23
N VAL A 369 -4.19 11.70 -8.97
CA VAL A 369 -4.84 12.93 -8.51
C VAL A 369 -4.01 13.53 -7.39
N MET A 370 -3.71 14.82 -7.48
CA MET A 370 -2.92 15.56 -6.49
C MET A 370 -3.57 16.91 -6.22
N ASP A 371 -3.76 17.24 -4.96
CA ASP A 371 -4.29 18.52 -4.48
C ASP A 371 -3.24 19.21 -3.60
N GLU A 372 -2.80 20.40 -3.98
CA GLU A 372 -1.81 21.21 -3.24
C GLU A 372 -2.45 22.22 -2.28
N ASN A 373 -3.78 22.24 -2.16
CA ASN A 373 -4.51 23.12 -1.26
C ASN A 373 -5.53 22.35 -0.44
N CYS A 374 -5.18 21.13 -0.05
CA CYS A 374 -6.01 20.26 0.77
C CYS A 374 -6.24 20.88 2.16
N ARG A 375 -7.42 21.45 2.38
CA ARG A 375 -7.83 22.04 3.66
C ARG A 375 -8.56 21.06 4.54
N ASP A 376 -9.29 20.14 3.94
CA ASP A 376 -10.02 19.07 4.60
C ASP A 376 -9.74 17.74 3.89
N ARG A 377 -9.12 16.80 4.62
CA ARG A 377 -8.75 15.48 4.09
C ARG A 377 -9.97 14.70 3.60
N GLN A 378 -11.07 14.73 4.35
CA GLN A 378 -12.27 13.95 4.01
C GLN A 378 -12.94 14.50 2.75
N GLU A 379 -13.04 15.82 2.63
CA GLU A 379 -13.56 16.45 1.41
C GLU A 379 -12.68 16.16 0.20
N THR A 380 -11.34 16.23 0.35
CA THR A 380 -10.41 15.94 -0.73
C THR A 380 -10.50 14.48 -1.17
N ILE A 381 -10.57 13.52 -0.23
CA ILE A 381 -10.80 12.10 -0.55
C ILE A 381 -12.11 11.93 -1.32
N ALA A 382 -13.20 12.55 -0.87
CA ALA A 382 -14.49 12.46 -1.55
C ALA A 382 -14.44 13.02 -2.99
N LEU A 383 -13.68 14.10 -3.22
CA LEU A 383 -13.44 14.64 -4.56
C LEU A 383 -12.67 13.66 -5.44
N PHE A 384 -11.58 13.08 -4.93
CA PHE A 384 -10.76 12.10 -5.64
C PHE A 384 -11.57 10.84 -5.98
N GLN A 385 -12.41 10.38 -5.05
CA GLN A 385 -13.32 9.26 -5.29
C GLN A 385 -14.30 9.56 -6.43
N ARG A 386 -14.86 10.79 -6.50
CA ARG A 386 -15.75 11.20 -7.61
C ARG A 386 -14.99 11.26 -8.93
N ILE A 387 -13.74 11.74 -8.96
CA ILE A 387 -12.88 11.71 -10.15
C ILE A 387 -12.66 10.27 -10.61
N ALA A 388 -12.30 9.37 -9.69
CA ALA A 388 -12.06 7.96 -9.98
C ALA A 388 -13.31 7.25 -10.51
N GLN A 389 -14.46 7.47 -9.88
CA GLN A 389 -15.75 6.92 -10.34
C GLN A 389 -16.13 7.45 -11.72
N ARG A 390 -15.91 8.74 -11.99
CA ARG A 390 -16.17 9.32 -13.32
C ARG A 390 -15.21 8.77 -14.37
N ALA A 391 -13.94 8.58 -14.04
CA ALA A 391 -12.97 7.94 -14.92
C ALA A 391 -13.38 6.49 -15.23
N ALA A 392 -13.77 5.70 -14.23
CA ALA A 392 -14.26 4.32 -14.42
C ALA A 392 -15.52 4.25 -15.27
N ALA A 393 -16.43 5.21 -15.14
CA ALA A 393 -17.65 5.28 -15.95
C ALA A 393 -17.39 5.62 -17.45
N SER A 394 -16.14 5.92 -17.82
CA SER A 394 -15.73 6.18 -19.20
C SER A 394 -15.10 4.95 -19.88
N LEU A 395 -14.98 3.82 -19.20
CA LEU A 395 -14.59 2.53 -19.77
C LEU A 395 -15.81 1.83 -20.40
#